data_e49006529447c100c3193f7890198b09
#
_entry.id   e49006529447c100c3193f7890198b09
#
_cell.length_a   1.000
_cell.length_b   1.000
_cell.length_c   1.000
_cell.angle_alpha   90.00
_cell.angle_beta   90.00
_cell.angle_gamma   90.00
#
_symmetry.space_group_name_H-M   'P 1'
#
loop_
_entity.id
_entity.type
_entity.pdbx_description
1 polymer ?
#
loop_
_entity_poly.entity_id
_entity_poly.type
_entity_poly.pdbx_seq_one_letter_code
_entity_poly.pdbx_strand_id
1 'polypeptide(L)'
;METNINNIDADWKNVKNKCRTTVNKEYSDKEATEKFKKQLLISEHSPIRLLNVDWSWKDMKSYVSVHFSRHKWECFVSTQRSDRTGVNRDELPQGALVNMDGYANAQNLIDTARKRLCFQASPETRQAMCD
;
A
#
# COMPACT_ATOMS: atom_id res chain seq x y z
N MET A 1 -4.24 16.74 -2.37
CA MET A 1 -3.81 15.49 -1.71
C MET A 1 -2.30 15.39 -1.77
N GLU A 2 -1.71 14.93 -0.71
CA GLU A 2 -0.28 14.73 -0.58
C GLU A 2 0.01 13.28 -0.20
N THR A 3 0.97 12.64 -0.86
CA THR A 3 1.40 11.26 -0.59
C THR A 3 2.79 11.27 0.03
N ASN A 4 2.96 10.62 1.16
CA ASN A 4 4.23 10.49 1.86
C ASN A 4 4.54 9.02 2.11
N ILE A 5 5.72 8.56 1.70
CA ILE A 5 6.24 7.24 2.10
C ILE A 5 6.94 7.40 3.45
N ASN A 6 6.38 6.79 4.49
CA ASN A 6 6.89 6.91 5.85
C ASN A 6 8.03 5.94 6.10
N ASN A 7 7.92 4.71 5.61
CA ASN A 7 8.94 3.67 5.77
C ASN A 7 8.82 2.59 4.70
N ILE A 8 9.96 2.02 4.32
CA ILE A 8 10.04 0.80 3.50
C ILE A 8 10.88 -0.21 4.27
N ASP A 9 10.27 -1.30 4.69
CA ASP A 9 10.94 -2.44 5.29
C ASP A 9 11.23 -3.49 4.21
N ALA A 10 12.47 -3.51 3.74
CA ALA A 10 12.89 -4.29 2.59
C ALA A 10 14.19 -5.05 2.87
N ASP A 11 14.11 -6.10 3.70
CA ASP A 11 15.22 -7.02 3.91
C ASP A 11 15.30 -8.02 2.73
N TRP A 12 15.92 -7.58 1.63
CA TRP A 12 16.06 -8.37 0.42
C TRP A 12 16.94 -9.61 0.60
N LYS A 13 17.88 -9.60 1.53
CA LYS A 13 18.70 -10.75 1.85
C LYS A 13 17.85 -11.87 2.45
N ASN A 14 16.96 -11.52 3.39
CA ASN A 14 16.00 -12.45 3.96
C ASN A 14 15.02 -12.98 2.90
N VAL A 15 14.48 -12.10 2.06
CA VAL A 15 13.60 -12.48 0.93
C VAL A 15 14.31 -13.48 0.02
N LYS A 16 15.55 -13.22 -0.38
CA LYS A 16 16.36 -14.11 -1.21
C LYS A 16 16.55 -15.47 -0.55
N ASN A 17 16.83 -15.50 0.74
CA ASN A 17 17.02 -16.75 1.48
C ASN A 17 15.71 -17.55 1.60
N LYS A 18 14.56 -16.89 1.72
CA LYS A 18 13.26 -17.59 1.63
C LYS A 18 13.04 -18.22 0.25
N CYS A 19 13.43 -17.53 -0.82
CA CYS A 19 13.42 -18.11 -2.16
C CYS A 19 14.34 -19.33 -2.28
N ARG A 20 15.51 -19.31 -1.63
CA ARG A 20 16.40 -20.46 -1.60
C ARG A 20 15.77 -21.65 -0.89
N THR A 21 15.08 -21.42 0.22
CA THR A 21 14.33 -22.46 0.93
C THR A 21 13.30 -23.14 0.03
N THR A 22 12.58 -22.38 -0.80
CA THR A 22 11.54 -22.93 -1.70
C THR A 22 12.10 -23.89 -2.75
N VAL A 23 13.40 -23.82 -3.05
CA VAL A 23 14.10 -24.70 -4.00
C VAL A 23 15.12 -25.63 -3.30
N ASN A 24 14.97 -25.80 -1.99
CA ASN A 24 15.78 -26.68 -1.16
C ASN A 24 17.29 -26.35 -1.20
N LYS A 25 17.62 -25.06 -1.11
CA LYS A 25 19.00 -24.57 -1.04
C LYS A 25 19.30 -23.94 0.32
N GLU A 26 20.53 -24.08 0.77
CA GLU A 26 21.03 -23.44 1.98
C GLU A 26 20.98 -21.92 1.90
N TYR A 27 20.91 -21.23 3.05
CA TYR A 27 21.01 -19.79 3.13
C TYR A 27 22.36 -19.29 2.61
N SER A 28 22.35 -18.11 2.02
CA SER A 28 23.53 -17.45 1.47
C SER A 28 23.70 -16.06 2.09
N ASP A 29 24.94 -15.65 2.34
CA ASP A 29 25.27 -14.30 2.80
C ASP A 29 25.34 -13.27 1.67
N LYS A 30 25.19 -13.71 0.42
CA LYS A 30 25.24 -12.82 -0.75
C LYS A 30 23.99 -11.93 -0.82
N GLU A 31 24.21 -10.64 -1.06
CA GLU A 31 23.14 -9.69 -1.28
C GLU A 31 22.32 -10.01 -2.55
N ALA A 32 21.07 -9.59 -2.57
CA ALA A 32 20.21 -9.70 -3.73
C ALA A 32 20.61 -8.65 -4.79
N THR A 33 20.77 -9.08 -6.04
CA THR A 33 21.06 -8.18 -7.16
C THR A 33 19.79 -7.43 -7.59
N GLU A 34 19.94 -6.26 -8.23
CA GLU A 34 18.80 -5.51 -8.77
C GLU A 34 18.01 -6.31 -9.80
N LYS A 35 18.69 -7.10 -10.62
CA LYS A 35 18.05 -8.04 -11.57
C LYS A 35 17.17 -9.05 -10.87
N PHE A 36 17.66 -9.64 -9.78
CA PHE A 36 16.91 -10.61 -8.97
C PHE A 36 15.66 -9.97 -8.35
N LYS A 37 15.81 -8.77 -7.73
CA LYS A 37 14.71 -8.03 -7.14
C LYS A 37 13.60 -7.75 -8.15
N LYS A 38 13.98 -7.26 -9.33
CA LYS A 38 13.03 -6.95 -10.41
C LYS A 38 12.30 -8.20 -10.89
N GLN A 39 13.01 -9.28 -11.15
CA GLN A 39 12.41 -10.54 -11.58
C GLN A 39 11.47 -11.12 -10.54
N LEU A 40 11.81 -11.01 -9.26
CA LEU A 40 11.00 -11.52 -8.17
C LEU A 40 9.67 -10.76 -8.05
N LEU A 41 9.71 -9.44 -8.15
CA LEU A 41 8.50 -8.61 -8.14
C LEU A 41 7.61 -8.87 -9.35
N ILE A 42 8.19 -9.04 -10.54
CA ILE A 42 7.44 -9.31 -11.77
C ILE A 42 6.76 -10.70 -11.71
N SER A 43 7.45 -11.71 -11.19
CA SER A 43 6.91 -13.06 -11.05
C SER A 43 5.97 -13.23 -9.87
N GLU A 44 5.91 -12.25 -8.96
CA GLU A 44 5.08 -12.27 -7.75
C GLU A 44 5.33 -13.53 -6.89
N HIS A 45 6.58 -13.94 -6.81
CA HIS A 45 6.94 -15.09 -5.96
C HIS A 45 6.66 -14.77 -4.49
N SER A 46 6.07 -15.71 -3.77
CA SER A 46 5.52 -15.52 -2.41
C SER A 46 6.45 -14.82 -1.39
N PRO A 47 7.80 -14.97 -1.40
CA PRO A 47 8.65 -14.26 -0.46
C PRO A 47 8.61 -12.72 -0.53
N ILE A 48 8.06 -12.12 -1.60
CA ILE A 48 7.85 -10.67 -1.66
C ILE A 48 6.86 -10.17 -0.60
N ARG A 49 6.09 -11.06 0.01
CA ARG A 49 5.20 -10.74 1.14
C ARG A 49 5.94 -10.26 2.39
N LEU A 50 7.26 -10.45 2.44
CA LEU A 50 8.11 -9.95 3.53
C LEU A 50 8.57 -8.49 3.30
N LEU A 51 8.31 -7.93 2.13
CA LEU A 51 8.55 -6.51 1.83
C LEU A 51 7.32 -5.72 2.22
N ASN A 52 7.50 -4.66 3.02
CA ASN A 52 6.40 -3.85 3.52
C ASN A 52 6.64 -2.37 3.25
N VAL A 53 5.57 -1.66 3.00
CA VAL A 53 5.56 -0.21 2.81
C VAL A 53 4.54 0.41 3.77
N ASP A 54 4.95 1.49 4.40
CA ASP A 54 4.14 2.36 5.25
C ASP A 54 4.05 3.72 4.57
N TRP A 55 2.83 4.24 4.39
CA TRP A 55 2.61 5.53 3.73
C TRP A 55 1.45 6.29 4.34
N SER A 56 1.39 7.58 4.03
CA SER A 56 0.29 8.46 4.43
C SER A 56 -0.23 9.22 3.23
N TRP A 57 -1.56 9.31 3.11
CA TRP A 57 -2.26 10.25 2.25
C TRP A 57 -2.90 11.34 3.09
N LYS A 58 -2.59 12.60 2.79
CA LYS A 58 -3.21 13.77 3.41
C LYS A 58 -4.16 14.45 2.44
N ASP A 59 -5.24 14.98 2.98
CA ASP A 59 -6.26 15.71 2.22
C ASP A 59 -6.87 14.88 1.08
N MET A 60 -7.12 13.60 1.36
CA MET A 60 -7.81 12.69 0.46
C MET A 60 -9.31 12.91 0.52
N LYS A 61 -10.00 12.81 -0.61
CA LYS A 61 -11.47 12.80 -0.62
C LYS A 61 -12.00 11.57 0.15
N SER A 62 -12.99 11.81 1.03
CA SER A 62 -13.54 10.76 1.89
C SER A 62 -14.01 9.53 1.10
N TYR A 63 -14.68 9.72 -0.04
CA TYR A 63 -15.12 8.59 -0.86
C TYR A 63 -13.97 7.79 -1.50
N VAL A 64 -12.78 8.39 -1.68
CA VAL A 64 -11.59 7.68 -2.15
C VAL A 64 -11.04 6.77 -1.05
N SER A 65 -11.02 7.23 0.20
CA SER A 65 -10.59 6.41 1.33
C SER A 65 -11.44 5.15 1.49
N VAL A 66 -12.74 5.23 1.19
CA VAL A 66 -13.64 4.07 1.19
C VAL A 66 -13.23 3.02 0.17
N HIS A 67 -12.79 3.43 -1.03
CA HIS A 67 -12.31 2.49 -2.04
C HIS A 67 -11.07 1.74 -1.57
N PHE A 68 -10.13 2.41 -0.92
CA PHE A 68 -8.90 1.80 -0.43
C PHE A 68 -9.10 0.95 0.83
N SER A 69 -10.10 1.24 1.66
CA SER A 69 -10.43 0.46 2.85
C SER A 69 -10.92 -0.97 2.54
N ARG A 70 -11.26 -1.26 1.28
CA ARG A 70 -11.76 -2.58 0.86
C ARG A 70 -10.66 -3.58 0.51
N HIS A 71 -9.40 -3.17 0.52
CA HIS A 71 -8.28 -4.02 0.14
C HIS A 71 -7.68 -4.76 1.33
N LYS A 72 -6.89 -5.80 1.02
CA LYS A 72 -6.20 -6.63 2.02
C LYS A 72 -4.92 -5.95 2.51
N TRP A 73 -5.07 -4.85 3.17
CA TRP A 73 -3.99 -4.10 3.80
C TRP A 73 -4.51 -3.40 5.05
N GLU A 74 -3.61 -2.94 5.90
CA GLU A 74 -3.99 -2.14 7.05
C GLU A 74 -4.20 -0.69 6.62
N CYS A 75 -5.26 -0.08 7.11
CA CYS A 75 -5.51 1.34 6.88
C CYS A 75 -6.16 2.00 8.09
N PHE A 76 -5.84 3.26 8.28
CA PHE A 76 -6.30 4.09 9.38
C PHE A 76 -6.76 5.42 8.81
N VAL A 77 -8.06 5.69 8.88
CA VAL A 77 -8.67 6.90 8.32
C VAL A 77 -9.03 7.86 9.44
N SER A 78 -8.75 9.15 9.27
CA SER A 78 -9.10 10.17 10.24
C SER A 78 -10.62 10.25 10.44
N THR A 79 -11.02 10.47 11.68
CA THR A 79 -12.44 10.53 12.03
C THR A 79 -13.12 11.80 11.54
N GLN A 80 -14.39 11.68 11.19
CA GLN A 80 -15.31 12.80 10.95
C GLN A 80 -16.30 12.99 12.11
N ARG A 81 -16.07 12.34 13.26
CA ARG A 81 -16.96 12.45 14.43
C ARG A 81 -17.01 13.89 14.91
N SER A 82 -18.23 14.45 15.04
CA SER A 82 -18.47 15.84 15.44
C SER A 82 -17.89 16.16 16.82
N ASP A 83 -17.91 15.20 17.76
CA ASP A 83 -17.35 15.35 19.10
C ASP A 83 -15.81 15.41 19.12
N ARG A 84 -15.14 15.02 18.04
CA ARG A 84 -13.68 15.05 17.89
C ARG A 84 -13.20 16.21 17.02
N THR A 85 -13.95 16.52 15.97
CA THR A 85 -13.55 17.53 14.99
C THR A 85 -14.11 18.91 15.29
N GLY A 86 -15.19 19.01 16.07
CA GLY A 86 -15.94 20.24 16.30
C GLY A 86 -16.81 20.67 15.12
N VAL A 87 -16.87 19.87 14.05
CA VAL A 87 -17.69 20.14 12.86
C VAL A 87 -18.85 19.17 12.81
N ASN A 88 -20.05 19.66 12.47
CA ASN A 88 -21.20 18.78 12.30
C ASN A 88 -21.00 17.88 11.07
N ARG A 89 -20.82 16.59 11.29
CA ARG A 89 -20.55 15.63 10.19
C ARG A 89 -21.73 15.48 9.22
N ASP A 90 -22.95 15.73 9.67
CA ASP A 90 -24.14 15.62 8.82
C ASP A 90 -24.20 16.74 7.77
N GLU A 91 -23.43 17.81 7.97
CA GLU A 91 -23.29 18.94 7.04
C GLU A 91 -22.06 18.80 6.14
N LEU A 92 -21.21 17.79 6.35
CA LEU A 92 -20.02 17.59 5.53
C LEU A 92 -20.42 17.06 4.14
N PRO A 93 -19.83 17.62 3.06
CA PRO A 93 -20.03 17.06 1.73
C PRO A 93 -19.37 15.68 1.65
N GLN A 94 -19.87 14.83 0.76
CA GLN A 94 -19.29 13.50 0.51
C GLN A 94 -17.81 13.54 0.13
N GLY A 95 -17.38 14.64 -0.47
CA GLY A 95 -15.98 14.88 -0.82
C GLY A 95 -15.16 15.58 0.26
N ALA A 96 -15.64 15.67 1.52
CA ALA A 96 -14.87 16.23 2.62
C ALA A 96 -13.51 15.52 2.74
N LEU A 97 -12.48 16.29 3.12
CA LEU A 97 -11.11 15.77 3.17
C LEU A 97 -10.88 14.95 4.44
N VAL A 98 -10.15 13.87 4.29
CA VAL A 98 -9.68 12.99 5.37
C VAL A 98 -8.20 12.68 5.17
N ASN A 99 -7.53 12.27 6.23
CA ASN A 99 -6.20 11.69 6.14
C ASN A 99 -6.31 10.17 6.27
N MET A 100 -5.44 9.45 5.57
CA MET A 100 -5.43 7.99 5.61
C MET A 100 -3.99 7.49 5.65
N ASP A 101 -3.68 6.67 6.64
CA ASP A 101 -2.43 5.92 6.67
C ASP A 101 -2.66 4.51 6.14
N GLY A 102 -1.68 3.99 5.44
CA GLY A 102 -1.71 2.63 4.89
C GLY A 102 -0.44 1.86 5.22
N TYR A 103 -0.60 0.56 5.37
CA TYR A 103 0.50 -0.38 5.57
C TYR A 103 0.20 -1.66 4.80
N ALA A 104 1.11 -2.07 3.93
CA ALA A 104 0.91 -3.25 3.09
C ALA A 104 2.21 -3.94 2.73
N ASN A 105 2.13 -5.25 2.48
CA ASN A 105 3.21 -5.95 1.81
C ASN A 105 3.16 -5.74 0.29
N ALA A 106 4.27 -6.08 -0.40
CA ALA A 106 4.40 -5.86 -1.83
C ALA A 106 3.32 -6.58 -2.66
N GLN A 107 2.90 -7.79 -2.26
CA GLN A 107 1.85 -8.52 -2.98
C GLN A 107 0.51 -7.78 -2.91
N ASN A 108 0.13 -7.30 -1.73
CA ASN A 108 -1.12 -6.56 -1.56
C ASN A 108 -1.12 -5.22 -2.29
N LEU A 109 0.05 -4.56 -2.38
CA LEU A 109 0.21 -3.35 -3.20
C LEU A 109 0.00 -3.66 -4.69
N ILE A 110 0.60 -4.73 -5.21
CA ILE A 110 0.43 -5.16 -6.61
C ILE A 110 -1.03 -5.49 -6.90
N ASP A 111 -1.68 -6.26 -6.03
CA ASP A 111 -3.08 -6.66 -6.20
C ASP A 111 -4.02 -5.44 -6.19
N THR A 112 -3.76 -4.49 -5.30
CA THR A 112 -4.53 -3.24 -5.24
C THR A 112 -4.29 -2.38 -6.46
N ALA A 113 -3.03 -2.24 -6.91
CA ALA A 113 -2.66 -1.47 -8.09
C ALA A 113 -3.38 -1.98 -9.34
N ARG A 114 -3.47 -3.29 -9.53
CA ARG A 114 -4.21 -3.88 -10.65
C ARG A 114 -5.66 -3.43 -10.71
N LYS A 115 -6.30 -3.25 -9.55
CA LYS A 115 -7.71 -2.83 -9.47
C LYS A 115 -7.87 -1.31 -9.52
N ARG A 116 -6.97 -0.57 -8.90
CA ARG A 116 -7.12 0.88 -8.72
C ARG A 116 -6.45 1.72 -9.79
N LEU A 117 -5.53 1.15 -10.55
CA LEU A 117 -4.99 1.77 -11.77
C LEU A 117 -5.81 1.43 -13.03
N CYS A 118 -6.77 0.52 -12.92
CA CYS A 118 -7.68 0.17 -14.01
C CYS A 118 -8.57 1.35 -14.40
N PHE A 119 -8.89 1.49 -15.68
CA PHE A 119 -9.78 2.53 -16.20
C PHE A 119 -11.22 2.46 -15.64
N GLN A 120 -11.61 1.33 -15.07
CA GLN A 120 -12.88 1.18 -14.37
C GLN A 120 -12.89 1.79 -12.95
N ALA A 121 -11.72 2.09 -12.38
CA ALA A 121 -11.63 2.81 -11.12
C ALA A 121 -11.90 4.30 -11.33
N SER A 122 -12.40 4.99 -10.29
CA SER A 122 -12.62 6.42 -10.39
C SER A 122 -11.30 7.17 -10.67
N PRO A 123 -11.34 8.30 -11.40
CA PRO A 123 -10.14 9.07 -11.72
C PRO A 123 -9.34 9.48 -10.47
N GLU A 124 -10.02 9.89 -9.42
CA GLU A 124 -9.41 10.32 -8.16
C GLU A 124 -8.69 9.16 -7.45
N THR A 125 -9.29 7.96 -7.47
CA THR A 125 -8.67 6.76 -6.89
C THR A 125 -7.44 6.33 -7.70
N ARG A 126 -7.50 6.41 -9.03
CA ARG A 126 -6.33 6.15 -9.88
C ARG A 126 -5.20 7.13 -9.59
N GLN A 127 -5.53 8.42 -9.46
CA GLN A 127 -4.52 9.44 -9.16
C GLN A 127 -3.83 9.14 -7.82
N ALA A 128 -4.60 8.88 -6.77
CA ALA A 128 -4.05 8.54 -5.46
C ALA A 128 -3.14 7.30 -5.49
N MET A 129 -3.42 6.34 -6.35
CA MET A 129 -2.58 5.14 -6.50
C MET A 129 -1.32 5.37 -7.35
N CYS A 130 -1.33 6.40 -8.22
CA CYS A 130 -0.16 6.80 -9.02
C CYS A 130 0.85 7.62 -8.21
N ASP A 131 0.35 8.43 -7.27
CA ASP A 131 1.17 9.34 -6.46
C ASP A 131 2.01 8.59 -5.43
#